data_b0f0125b346462a98f455a86dc372ab5
#
_entry.id   b0f0125b346462a98f455a86dc372ab5
#
_cell.length_a   1.000
_cell.length_b   1.000
_cell.length_c   1.000
_cell.angle_alpha   90.00
_cell.angle_beta   90.00
_cell.angle_gamma   90.00
#
_symmetry.space_group_name_H-M   'P 1'
#
loop_
_entity.id
_entity.type
_entity.pdbx_description
1 polymer ?
#
loop_
_entity_poly.entity_id
_entity_poly.type
_entity_poly.pdbx_seq_one_letter_code
_entity_poly.pdbx_strand_id
1 'polypeptide(L)'
;NVIYIDIEKMMLTVNGKVNLDIKTEIKTGELVALFGSSGAGKTTLLRILAGLVNPDKGIIKFGETVWFDSDKRINITPQNRNISLMFQDYALFPNMTVEENIQFAQAEKYDLAVNELLSVFGLSEFRKHKPNGLSGGQKQRVALARALARKPQLLLLDEPLSALDAEMR
;
A
#
# COMPACT_ATOMS: atom_id res chain seq x y z
N ASN A 1 2.86 -12.04 14.87
CA ASN A 1 2.95 -12.64 13.52
C ASN A 1 4.23 -12.14 12.85
N VAL A 2 4.73 -12.91 11.87
CA VAL A 2 5.89 -12.60 11.04
C VAL A 2 5.46 -12.67 9.59
N ILE A 3 5.97 -11.77 8.77
CA ILE A 3 5.88 -11.88 7.32
C ILE A 3 7.21 -12.50 6.86
N TYR A 4 7.15 -13.69 6.29
CA TYR A 4 8.29 -14.35 5.65
C TYR A 4 8.21 -14.17 4.15
N ILE A 5 9.31 -13.72 3.54
CA ILE A 5 9.44 -13.45 2.12
C ILE A 5 10.70 -14.14 1.63
N ASP A 6 10.58 -15.02 0.64
CA ASP A 6 11.69 -15.68 -0.05
C ASP A 6 11.26 -15.83 -1.52
N ILE A 7 11.62 -14.87 -2.38
CA ILE A 7 11.06 -14.73 -3.73
C ILE A 7 12.10 -14.29 -4.74
N GLU A 8 11.91 -14.75 -5.98
CA GLU A 8 12.62 -14.26 -7.16
C GLU A 8 11.62 -13.64 -8.16
N LYS A 9 12.00 -12.51 -8.76
CA LYS A 9 11.24 -11.86 -9.82
C LYS A 9 12.15 -11.26 -10.87
N MET A 10 12.06 -11.72 -12.11
CA MET A 10 12.71 -11.09 -13.26
C MET A 10 11.92 -9.85 -13.67
N MET A 11 12.60 -8.71 -13.70
CA MET A 11 12.04 -7.43 -14.14
C MET A 11 12.71 -6.96 -15.41
N LEU A 12 11.94 -6.34 -16.30
CA LEU A 12 12.46 -5.62 -17.46
C LEU A 12 12.58 -4.14 -17.09
N THR A 13 13.79 -3.61 -17.14
CA THR A 13 14.07 -2.18 -16.91
C THR A 13 14.62 -1.55 -18.18
N VAL A 14 14.73 -0.23 -18.21
CA VAL A 14 15.37 0.51 -19.31
C VAL A 14 16.83 0.09 -19.54
N ASN A 15 17.48 -0.44 -18.51
CA ASN A 15 18.87 -0.91 -18.55
C ASN A 15 18.99 -2.42 -18.77
N GLY A 16 17.89 -3.11 -19.12
CA GLY A 16 17.85 -4.54 -19.36
C GLY A 16 17.13 -5.34 -18.29
N LYS A 17 17.41 -6.63 -18.22
CA LYS A 17 16.81 -7.56 -17.25
C LYS A 17 17.51 -7.42 -15.90
N VAL A 18 16.71 -7.27 -14.84
CA VAL A 18 17.17 -7.24 -13.45
C VAL A 18 16.42 -8.32 -12.67
N ASN A 19 17.15 -9.15 -11.94
CA ASN A 19 16.56 -10.13 -11.04
C ASN A 19 16.39 -9.50 -9.65
N LEU A 20 15.15 -9.42 -9.18
CA LEU A 20 14.80 -9.08 -7.80
C LEU A 20 14.80 -10.39 -7.00
N ASP A 21 15.80 -10.55 -6.13
CA ASP A 21 15.95 -11.69 -5.22
C ASP A 21 15.88 -11.17 -3.79
N ILE A 22 14.87 -11.60 -3.03
CA ILE A 22 14.61 -11.10 -1.69
C ILE A 22 14.31 -12.25 -0.76
N LYS A 23 15.12 -12.32 0.31
CA LYS A 23 14.90 -13.22 1.44
C LYS A 23 14.96 -12.45 2.74
N THR A 24 13.81 -12.35 3.43
CA THR A 24 13.71 -11.57 4.68
C THR A 24 12.51 -11.98 5.52
N GLU A 25 12.57 -11.57 6.79
CA GLU A 25 11.47 -11.66 7.74
C GLU A 25 11.18 -10.29 8.34
N ILE A 26 9.89 -9.96 8.48
CA ILE A 26 9.42 -8.72 9.09
C ILE A 26 8.44 -9.08 10.20
N LYS A 27 8.69 -8.60 11.42
CA LYS A 27 7.81 -8.86 12.56
C LYS A 27 6.63 -7.88 12.58
N THR A 28 5.48 -8.34 13.08
CA THR A 28 4.33 -7.46 13.31
C THR A 28 4.71 -6.31 14.26
N GLY A 29 4.35 -5.08 13.88
CA GLY A 29 4.66 -3.86 14.64
C GLY A 29 5.97 -3.20 14.23
N GLU A 30 6.74 -3.79 13.33
CA GLU A 30 7.94 -3.15 12.78
C GLU A 30 7.57 -2.15 11.69
N LEU A 31 8.31 -1.03 11.66
CA LEU A 31 8.35 -0.08 10.54
C LEU A 31 9.60 -0.38 9.72
N VAL A 32 9.41 -0.78 8.46
CA VAL A 32 10.49 -1.11 7.54
C VAL A 32 10.53 -0.10 6.40
N ALA A 33 11.69 0.50 6.18
CA ALA A 33 11.93 1.40 5.06
C ALA A 33 12.73 0.69 3.96
N LEU A 34 12.23 0.80 2.72
CA LEU A 34 12.89 0.26 1.53
C LEU A 34 13.72 1.36 0.86
N PHE A 35 15.03 1.20 0.87
CA PHE A 35 15.97 2.09 0.20
C PHE A 35 16.55 1.47 -1.06
N GLY A 36 16.84 2.30 -2.05
CA GLY A 36 17.45 1.89 -3.30
C GLY A 36 17.23 2.90 -4.42
N SER A 37 18.02 2.81 -5.48
CA SER A 37 17.90 3.66 -6.67
C SER A 37 16.53 3.51 -7.34
N SER A 38 16.20 4.47 -8.22
CA SER A 38 15.04 4.31 -9.10
C SER A 38 15.20 3.05 -9.95
N GLY A 39 14.12 2.27 -10.11
CA GLY A 39 14.16 0.99 -10.82
C GLY A 39 14.71 -0.21 -10.04
N ALA A 40 15.13 -0.04 -8.78
CA ALA A 40 15.61 -1.16 -7.93
C ALA A 40 14.54 -2.19 -7.55
N GLY A 41 13.27 -2.01 -7.94
CA GLY A 41 12.20 -2.96 -7.67
C GLY A 41 11.39 -2.69 -6.40
N LYS A 42 11.57 -1.56 -5.73
CA LYS A 42 10.81 -1.20 -4.50
C LYS A 42 9.29 -1.30 -4.71
N THR A 43 8.77 -0.58 -5.69
CA THR A 43 7.34 -0.63 -6.07
C THR A 43 6.91 -2.03 -6.49
N THR A 44 7.77 -2.78 -7.18
CA THR A 44 7.48 -4.17 -7.58
C THR A 44 7.33 -5.06 -6.36
N LEU A 45 8.22 -4.96 -5.36
CA LEU A 45 8.09 -5.69 -4.10
C LEU A 45 6.78 -5.36 -3.38
N LEU A 46 6.43 -4.07 -3.26
CA LEU A 46 5.17 -3.66 -2.64
C LEU A 46 3.96 -4.25 -3.37
N ARG A 47 3.97 -4.24 -4.71
CA ARG A 47 2.91 -4.85 -5.53
C ARG A 47 2.86 -6.37 -5.41
N ILE A 48 3.99 -7.04 -5.25
CA ILE A 48 4.06 -8.49 -4.99
C ILE A 48 3.43 -8.81 -3.63
N LEU A 49 3.77 -8.08 -2.58
CA LEU A 49 3.17 -8.25 -1.25
C LEU A 49 1.66 -7.98 -1.27
N ALA A 50 1.26 -6.99 -2.08
CA ALA A 50 -0.15 -6.69 -2.31
C ALA A 50 -0.90 -7.77 -3.12
N GLY A 51 -0.18 -8.70 -3.76
CA GLY A 51 -0.78 -9.71 -4.64
C GLY A 51 -1.21 -9.19 -6.02
N LEU A 52 -0.73 -8.00 -6.40
CA LEU A 52 -1.00 -7.37 -7.70
C LEU A 52 -0.03 -7.84 -8.79
N VAL A 53 1.14 -8.33 -8.38
CA VAL A 53 2.17 -8.92 -9.24
C VAL A 53 2.59 -10.25 -8.63
N ASN A 54 2.76 -11.27 -9.46
CA ASN A 54 3.24 -12.56 -8.99
C ASN A 54 4.78 -12.62 -9.06
N PRO A 55 5.44 -13.15 -8.01
CA PRO A 55 6.82 -13.59 -8.14
C PRO A 55 6.93 -14.69 -9.22
N ASP A 56 8.14 -14.89 -9.74
CA ASP A 56 8.38 -16.00 -10.67
C ASP A 56 8.62 -17.30 -9.89
N LYS A 57 9.26 -17.18 -8.70
CA LYS A 57 9.49 -18.31 -7.78
C LYS A 57 9.43 -17.86 -6.33
N GLY A 58 9.28 -18.83 -5.44
CA GLY A 58 9.46 -18.67 -4.02
C GLY A 58 8.18 -18.75 -3.21
N ILE A 59 8.22 -18.18 -2.00
CA ILE A 59 7.14 -18.28 -1.01
C ILE A 59 6.97 -16.97 -0.26
N ILE A 60 5.71 -16.61 0.03
CA ILE A 60 5.34 -15.50 0.93
C ILE A 60 4.36 -16.05 1.95
N LYS A 61 4.64 -15.82 3.25
CA LYS A 61 3.77 -16.21 4.36
C LYS A 61 3.48 -15.02 5.27
N PHE A 62 2.28 -14.97 5.82
CA PHE A 62 1.90 -14.07 6.90
C PHE A 62 1.44 -14.92 8.09
N GLY A 63 2.27 -15.04 9.11
CA GLY A 63 2.09 -16.03 10.17
C GLY A 63 2.00 -17.44 9.59
N GLU A 64 0.93 -18.16 9.90
CA GLU A 64 0.67 -19.51 9.38
C GLU A 64 0.04 -19.51 7.97
N THR A 65 -0.40 -18.36 7.47
CA THR A 65 -1.09 -18.28 6.18
C THR A 65 -0.10 -18.13 5.03
N VAL A 66 -0.11 -19.05 4.07
CA VAL A 66 0.68 -18.95 2.84
C VAL A 66 -0.07 -18.05 1.86
N TRP A 67 0.52 -16.89 1.53
CA TRP A 67 -0.04 -15.97 0.53
C TRP A 67 0.34 -16.33 -0.90
N PHE A 68 1.58 -16.83 -1.07
CA PHE A 68 2.10 -17.28 -2.34
C PHE A 68 3.06 -18.46 -2.12
N ASP A 69 3.00 -19.46 -3.00
CA ASP A 69 3.93 -20.57 -3.05
C ASP A 69 3.97 -21.10 -4.49
N SER A 70 5.10 -20.91 -5.18
CA SER A 70 5.28 -21.33 -6.57
C SER A 70 5.19 -22.84 -6.75
N ASP A 71 5.70 -23.61 -5.81
CA ASP A 71 5.79 -25.07 -5.90
C ASP A 71 4.44 -25.72 -5.66
N LYS A 72 3.69 -25.17 -4.71
CA LYS A 72 2.32 -25.63 -4.35
C LYS A 72 1.24 -24.99 -5.18
N ARG A 73 1.58 -24.04 -6.07
CA ARG A 73 0.64 -23.26 -6.88
C ARG A 73 -0.40 -22.52 -6.04
N ILE A 74 0.00 -22.01 -4.87
CA ILE A 74 -0.83 -21.20 -4.01
C ILE A 74 -0.63 -19.72 -4.38
N ASN A 75 -1.72 -18.99 -4.58
CA ASN A 75 -1.70 -17.56 -4.80
C ASN A 75 -2.99 -16.93 -4.27
N ILE A 76 -2.93 -16.37 -3.06
CA ILE A 76 -4.07 -15.66 -2.46
C ILE A 76 -4.25 -14.32 -3.17
N THR A 77 -5.47 -14.07 -3.61
CA THR A 77 -5.83 -12.82 -4.30
C THR A 77 -5.68 -11.60 -3.38
N PRO A 78 -5.46 -10.38 -3.93
CA PRO A 78 -5.31 -9.15 -3.14
C PRO A 78 -6.46 -8.90 -2.14
N GLN A 79 -7.69 -9.23 -2.54
CA GLN A 79 -8.90 -9.04 -1.72
C GLN A 79 -8.86 -9.86 -0.43
N ASN A 80 -8.22 -11.05 -0.49
CA ASN A 80 -8.13 -12.01 0.61
C ASN A 80 -6.86 -11.83 1.46
N ARG A 81 -5.95 -10.93 1.06
CA ARG A 81 -4.86 -10.46 1.90
C ARG A 81 -5.34 -9.25 2.68
N ASN A 82 -5.36 -9.30 4.00
CA ASN A 82 -5.80 -8.14 4.82
C ASN A 82 -4.71 -7.06 4.86
N ILE A 83 -4.47 -6.43 3.71
CA ILE A 83 -3.46 -5.39 3.51
C ILE A 83 -4.07 -4.14 2.91
N SER A 84 -3.37 -3.02 3.04
CA SER A 84 -3.63 -1.80 2.28
C SER A 84 -2.36 -1.34 1.56
N LEU A 85 -2.53 -0.88 0.32
CA LEU A 85 -1.46 -0.29 -0.47
C LEU A 85 -1.83 1.15 -0.82
N MET A 86 -0.96 2.10 -0.44
CA MET A 86 -1.01 3.47 -0.93
C MET A 86 -0.09 3.57 -2.15
N PHE A 87 -0.66 3.94 -3.28
CA PHE A 87 0.08 4.17 -4.53
C PHE A 87 0.76 5.53 -4.55
N GLN A 88 1.80 5.68 -5.33
CA GLN A 88 2.55 6.93 -5.50
C GLN A 88 1.67 8.10 -6.01
N ASP A 89 0.70 7.83 -6.86
CA ASP A 89 -0.27 8.79 -7.39
C ASP A 89 -1.53 8.93 -6.52
N TYR A 90 -1.51 8.32 -5.31
CA TYR A 90 -2.60 8.27 -4.33
C TYR A 90 -3.86 7.53 -4.81
N ALA A 91 -4.09 7.36 -6.10
CA ALA A 91 -5.23 6.68 -6.72
C ALA A 91 -6.59 7.03 -6.05
N LEU A 92 -6.83 8.31 -5.76
CA LEU A 92 -8.10 8.78 -5.20
C LEU A 92 -9.20 8.73 -6.25
N PHE A 93 -10.41 8.40 -5.82
CA PHE A 93 -11.59 8.40 -6.69
C PHE A 93 -12.03 9.86 -6.95
N PRO A 94 -11.88 10.39 -8.16
CA PRO A 94 -12.07 11.83 -8.45
C PRO A 94 -13.53 12.28 -8.31
N ASN A 95 -14.47 11.34 -8.46
CA ASN A 95 -15.91 11.61 -8.38
C ASN A 95 -16.47 11.52 -6.95
N MET A 96 -15.69 10.99 -6.02
CA MET A 96 -16.04 10.85 -4.60
C MET A 96 -15.45 11.99 -3.78
N THR A 97 -16.18 12.41 -2.74
CA THR A 97 -15.66 13.34 -1.72
C THR A 97 -14.56 12.68 -0.88
N VAL A 98 -13.89 13.47 -0.04
CA VAL A 98 -12.90 12.97 0.94
C VAL A 98 -13.51 11.90 1.82
N GLU A 99 -14.70 12.18 2.38
CA GLU A 99 -15.43 11.22 3.22
C GLU A 99 -15.76 9.93 2.47
N GLU A 100 -16.31 10.04 1.26
CA GLU A 100 -16.67 8.89 0.43
C GLU A 100 -15.44 8.05 0.03
N ASN A 101 -14.29 8.69 -0.26
CA ASN A 101 -13.03 7.98 -0.50
C ASN A 101 -12.60 7.13 0.69
N ILE A 102 -12.74 7.65 1.92
CA ILE A 102 -12.39 6.93 3.16
C ILE A 102 -13.40 5.81 3.42
N GLN A 103 -14.70 6.10 3.32
CA GLN A 103 -15.79 5.13 3.53
C GLN A 103 -15.72 3.95 2.56
N PHE A 104 -15.30 4.19 1.30
CA PHE A 104 -15.21 3.15 0.29
C PHE A 104 -14.28 1.99 0.69
N ALA A 105 -13.23 2.27 1.48
CA ALA A 105 -12.27 1.27 1.91
C ALA A 105 -12.73 0.45 3.12
N GLN A 106 -13.78 0.86 3.82
CA GLN A 106 -14.27 0.16 5.01
C GLN A 106 -14.96 -1.15 4.60
N ALA A 107 -14.66 -2.24 5.33
CA ALA A 107 -15.37 -3.51 5.19
C ALA A 107 -16.81 -3.42 5.74
N GLU A 108 -16.99 -2.65 6.82
CA GLU A 108 -18.28 -2.33 7.44
C GLU A 108 -18.39 -0.81 7.55
N LYS A 109 -19.54 -0.26 7.20
CA LYS A 109 -19.78 1.19 7.26
C LYS A 109 -19.94 1.64 8.72
N TYR A 110 -18.88 2.18 9.30
CA TYR A 110 -18.87 2.80 10.61
C TYR A 110 -18.55 4.29 10.49
N ASP A 111 -19.55 5.13 10.58
CA ASP A 111 -19.40 6.60 10.49
C ASP A 111 -18.48 7.17 11.56
N LEU A 112 -18.46 6.59 12.76
CA LEU A 112 -17.57 7.01 13.85
C LEU A 112 -16.10 6.86 13.48
N ALA A 113 -15.70 5.74 12.84
CA ALA A 113 -14.32 5.51 12.41
C ALA A 113 -13.91 6.49 11.31
N VAL A 114 -14.80 6.89 10.42
CA VAL A 114 -14.54 7.92 9.40
C VAL A 114 -14.31 9.27 10.04
N ASN A 115 -15.16 9.67 11.02
CA ASN A 115 -15.02 10.93 11.74
C ASN A 115 -13.69 11.02 12.48
N GLU A 116 -13.27 9.93 13.13
CA GLU A 116 -11.98 9.84 13.79
C GLU A 116 -10.82 10.02 12.80
N LEU A 117 -10.84 9.31 11.67
CA LEU A 117 -9.83 9.46 10.63
C LEU A 117 -9.78 10.87 10.06
N LEU A 118 -10.93 11.47 9.77
CA LEU A 118 -11.01 12.86 9.30
C LEU A 118 -10.37 13.83 10.30
N SER A 119 -10.64 13.64 11.59
CA SER A 119 -10.07 14.46 12.67
C SER A 119 -8.56 14.27 12.79
N VAL A 120 -8.10 13.03 12.91
CA VAL A 120 -6.66 12.69 13.08
C VAL A 120 -5.81 13.21 11.92
N PHE A 121 -6.33 13.13 10.68
CA PHE A 121 -5.62 13.60 9.50
C PHE A 121 -5.85 15.09 9.18
N GLY A 122 -6.59 15.83 10.02
CA GLY A 122 -6.90 17.25 9.80
C GLY A 122 -7.69 17.49 8.50
N LEU A 123 -8.63 16.61 8.20
CA LEU A 123 -9.44 16.61 6.97
C LEU A 123 -10.91 17.00 7.20
N SER A 124 -11.30 17.33 8.43
CA SER A 124 -12.70 17.58 8.79
C SER A 124 -13.34 18.68 7.95
N GLU A 125 -12.62 19.78 7.70
CA GLU A 125 -13.10 20.90 6.87
C GLU A 125 -13.22 20.53 5.40
N PHE A 126 -12.42 19.56 4.93
CA PHE A 126 -12.40 19.09 3.54
C PHE A 126 -13.35 17.93 3.27
N ARG A 127 -14.12 17.50 4.28
CA ARG A 127 -14.99 16.32 4.27
C ARG A 127 -15.81 16.18 2.98
N LYS A 128 -16.43 17.26 2.53
CA LYS A 128 -17.29 17.30 1.34
C LYS A 128 -16.59 17.73 0.06
N HIS A 129 -15.27 18.00 0.11
CA HIS A 129 -14.49 18.37 -1.06
C HIS A 129 -14.14 17.15 -1.88
N LYS A 130 -14.02 17.32 -3.19
CA LYS A 130 -13.48 16.31 -4.12
C LYS A 130 -11.97 16.45 -4.26
N PRO A 131 -11.25 15.37 -4.64
CA PRO A 131 -9.79 15.37 -4.76
C PRO A 131 -9.20 16.48 -5.62
N ASN A 132 -9.90 16.92 -6.68
CA ASN A 132 -9.41 17.97 -7.58
C ASN A 132 -9.22 19.33 -6.90
N GLY A 133 -9.91 19.59 -5.80
CA GLY A 133 -9.79 20.83 -5.01
C GLY A 133 -8.77 20.77 -3.89
N LEU A 134 -8.04 19.67 -3.74
CA LEU A 134 -7.10 19.43 -2.64
C LEU A 134 -5.65 19.68 -3.07
N SER A 135 -4.82 20.19 -2.13
CA SER A 135 -3.36 20.22 -2.29
C SER A 135 -2.76 18.81 -2.33
N GLY A 136 -1.49 18.68 -2.76
CA GLY A 136 -0.77 17.41 -2.76
C GLY A 136 -0.73 16.75 -1.38
N GLY A 137 -0.38 17.51 -0.35
CA GLY A 137 -0.36 17.04 1.03
C GLY A 137 -1.75 16.63 1.55
N GLN A 138 -2.82 17.34 1.16
CA GLN A 138 -4.18 16.94 1.51
C GLN A 138 -4.58 15.62 0.84
N LYS A 139 -4.29 15.46 -0.46
CA LYS A 139 -4.51 14.20 -1.20
C LYS A 139 -3.78 13.03 -0.56
N GLN A 140 -2.54 13.24 -0.17
CA GLN A 140 -1.73 12.24 0.54
C GLN A 140 -2.40 11.82 1.86
N ARG A 141 -2.85 12.78 2.68
CA ARG A 141 -3.55 12.49 3.94
C ARG A 141 -4.85 11.74 3.73
N VAL A 142 -5.62 12.07 2.68
CA VAL A 142 -6.83 11.31 2.31
C VAL A 142 -6.48 9.87 1.92
N ALA A 143 -5.41 9.66 1.14
CA ALA A 143 -4.98 8.31 0.75
C ALA A 143 -4.53 7.46 1.95
N LEU A 144 -3.81 8.07 2.91
CA LEU A 144 -3.43 7.40 4.16
C LEU A 144 -4.65 7.07 5.02
N ALA A 145 -5.57 8.02 5.22
CA ALA A 145 -6.81 7.78 5.96
C ALA A 145 -7.62 6.65 5.33
N ARG A 146 -7.76 6.64 3.99
CA ARG A 146 -8.42 5.56 3.24
C ARG A 146 -7.74 4.22 3.44
N ALA A 147 -6.40 4.18 3.38
CA ALA A 147 -5.65 2.95 3.58
C ALA A 147 -5.84 2.37 4.99
N LEU A 148 -5.91 3.21 6.01
CA LEU A 148 -6.14 2.81 7.40
C LEU A 148 -7.60 2.46 7.71
N ALA A 149 -8.57 3.00 6.95
CA ALA A 149 -10.00 2.74 7.15
C ALA A 149 -10.37 1.25 7.05
N ARG A 150 -9.58 0.47 6.32
CA ARG A 150 -9.72 -0.99 6.20
C ARG A 150 -9.20 -1.75 7.44
N LYS A 151 -8.50 -1.08 8.37
CA LYS A 151 -7.80 -1.72 9.51
C LYS A 151 -6.87 -2.85 9.05
N PRO A 152 -5.90 -2.57 8.16
CA PRO A 152 -5.06 -3.60 7.57
C PRO A 152 -4.07 -4.18 8.59
N GLN A 153 -3.70 -5.45 8.40
CA GLN A 153 -2.61 -6.09 9.17
C GLN A 153 -1.23 -5.70 8.64
N LEU A 154 -1.14 -5.28 7.37
CA LEU A 154 0.06 -4.75 6.73
C LEU A 154 -0.30 -3.52 5.91
N LEU A 155 0.36 -2.40 6.19
CA LEU A 155 0.25 -1.16 5.42
C LEU A 155 1.50 -1.02 4.54
N LEU A 156 1.30 -0.94 3.24
CA LEU A 156 2.32 -0.74 2.22
C LEU A 156 2.22 0.69 1.69
N LEU A 157 3.33 1.42 1.71
CA LEU A 157 3.39 2.81 1.28
C LEU A 157 4.43 2.96 0.17
N ASP A 158 3.99 3.36 -1.03
CA ASP A 158 4.87 3.63 -2.17
C ASP A 158 5.14 5.14 -2.26
N GLU A 159 6.38 5.54 -1.97
CA GLU A 159 6.86 6.93 -1.95
C GLU A 159 5.96 7.89 -1.14
N PRO A 160 5.70 7.59 0.16
CA PRO A 160 4.70 8.34 0.94
C PRO A 160 5.08 9.79 1.25
N LEU A 161 6.31 10.22 0.97
CA LEU A 161 6.80 11.57 1.26
C LEU A 161 7.00 12.43 0.01
N SER A 162 6.64 11.94 -1.17
CA SER A 162 6.85 12.64 -2.45
C SER A 162 6.16 14.01 -2.54
N ALA A 163 5.04 14.22 -1.85
CA ALA A 163 4.35 15.51 -1.82
C ALA A 163 5.05 16.55 -0.92
N LEU A 164 5.74 16.14 0.13
CA LEU A 164 6.47 17.03 1.03
C LEU A 164 7.69 17.65 0.35
N ASP A 165 8.37 16.90 -0.51
CA ASP A 165 9.51 17.39 -1.28
C ASP A 165 9.12 18.51 -2.25
N ALA A 166 7.87 18.56 -2.70
CA ALA A 166 7.36 19.60 -3.59
C ALA A 166 6.99 20.89 -2.86
N GLU A 167 6.59 20.82 -1.57
CA GLU A 167 6.26 22.00 -0.75
C GLU A 167 7.50 22.63 -0.08
N MET A 168 8.61 21.89 0.02
CA MET A 168 9.88 22.38 0.58
C MET A 168 10.86 22.94 -0.47
N ARG A 169 10.49 22.96 -1.75
CA ARG A 169 11.23 23.60 -2.85
C ARG A 169 10.64 24.98 -3.15
#